data_e6e07e5889e678d7f5837f6469e85ca2
#
_entry.id   e6e07e5889e678d7f5837f6469e85ca2
#
_cell.length_a   1.000
_cell.length_b   1.000
_cell.length_c   1.000
_cell.angle_alpha   90.00
_cell.angle_beta   90.00
_cell.angle_gamma   90.00
#
_symmetry.space_group_name_H-M   'P 1'
#
loop_
_entity.id
_entity.type
_entity.pdbx_description
1 polymer ?
#
loop_
_entity_poly.entity_id
_entity_poly.type
_entity_poly.pdbx_seq_one_letter_code
_entity_poly.pdbx_strand_id
1 'polypeptide(L)'
;MAVDGVTDPGNLGALLRCCDGAGVQCVVLPRHRAVHVTPTVAKAAAGAVEHVPMALVGGLPTALARMKEAGIWVVGLDDEADRSLFDLGDLAADGVCLVLGAEGAGLSRLVRERCDLIVSIPMRGRLSSLNVSAAAALAVYEVTRHRV
;
A
#
# COMPACT_ATOMS: atom_id res chain seq x y z
N MET A 1 4.78 3.48 -0.09
CA MET A 1 3.59 2.68 0.25
C MET A 1 3.20 2.92 1.69
N ALA A 2 1.92 3.00 1.99
CA ALA A 2 1.39 3.06 3.35
C ALA A 2 0.42 1.90 3.58
N VAL A 3 0.38 1.36 4.80
CA VAL A 3 -0.42 0.18 5.13
C VAL A 3 -1.32 0.52 6.31
N ASP A 4 -2.63 0.38 6.12
CA ASP A 4 -3.65 0.73 7.11
C ASP A 4 -4.32 -0.54 7.67
N GLY A 5 -3.86 -1.00 8.82
CA GLY A 5 -4.49 -2.11 9.55
C GLY A 5 -4.16 -3.52 9.07
N VAL A 6 -3.06 -3.71 8.35
CA VAL A 6 -2.58 -5.07 8.04
C VAL A 6 -1.98 -5.67 9.29
N THR A 7 -2.55 -6.78 9.76
CA THR A 7 -2.19 -7.41 11.04
C THR A 7 -1.52 -8.77 10.87
N ASP A 8 -1.64 -9.40 9.72
CA ASP A 8 -1.03 -10.70 9.48
C ASP A 8 0.47 -10.58 9.15
N PRO A 9 1.37 -11.23 9.92
CA PRO A 9 2.81 -11.15 9.66
C PRO A 9 3.24 -11.67 8.29
N GLY A 10 2.60 -12.73 7.80
CA GLY A 10 2.88 -13.28 6.48
C GLY A 10 2.54 -12.31 5.36
N ASN A 11 1.42 -11.60 5.48
CA ASN A 11 1.01 -10.58 4.52
C ASN A 11 1.98 -9.39 4.51
N LEU A 12 2.39 -8.92 5.68
CA LEU A 12 3.36 -7.83 5.76
C LEU A 12 4.70 -8.24 5.12
N GLY A 13 5.18 -9.44 5.43
CA GLY A 13 6.43 -9.93 4.83
C GLY A 13 6.35 -10.06 3.31
N ALA A 14 5.28 -10.63 2.79
CA ALA A 14 5.06 -10.76 1.34
C ALA A 14 4.94 -9.38 0.66
N LEU A 15 4.26 -8.45 1.31
CA LEU A 15 4.13 -7.06 0.83
C LEU A 15 5.50 -6.39 0.76
N LEU A 16 6.33 -6.52 1.79
CA LEU A 16 7.69 -5.96 1.81
C LEU A 16 8.54 -6.53 0.67
N ARG A 17 8.41 -7.83 0.40
CA ARG A 17 9.10 -8.47 -0.72
C ARG A 17 8.68 -7.87 -2.06
N CYS A 18 7.40 -7.62 -2.27
CA CYS A 18 6.90 -6.93 -3.46
C CYS A 18 7.44 -5.50 -3.56
N CYS A 19 7.48 -4.79 -2.44
CA CYS A 19 8.02 -3.43 -2.38
C CYS A 19 9.50 -3.38 -2.76
N ASP A 20 10.30 -4.33 -2.28
CA ASP A 20 11.71 -4.44 -2.65
C ASP A 20 11.85 -4.68 -4.16
N GLY A 21 11.14 -5.65 -4.68
CA GLY A 21 11.19 -5.98 -6.12
C GLY A 21 10.79 -4.83 -7.03
N ALA A 22 9.85 -4.01 -6.60
CA ALA A 22 9.35 -2.86 -7.37
C ALA A 22 10.13 -1.56 -7.12
N GLY A 23 11.12 -1.56 -6.23
CA GLY A 23 11.90 -0.38 -5.90
C GLY A 23 11.16 0.67 -5.08
N VAL A 24 10.23 0.25 -4.24
CA VAL A 24 9.51 1.16 -3.34
C VAL A 24 10.50 1.81 -2.37
N GLN A 25 10.43 3.12 -2.25
CA GLN A 25 11.40 3.90 -1.48
C GLN A 25 11.17 3.85 0.03
N CYS A 26 9.94 3.64 0.47
CA CYS A 26 9.60 3.56 1.89
C CYS A 26 8.24 2.91 2.10
N VAL A 27 8.13 2.12 3.16
CA VAL A 27 6.84 1.59 3.64
C VAL A 27 6.50 2.27 4.97
N VAL A 28 5.34 2.89 5.03
CA VAL A 28 4.85 3.63 6.21
C VAL A 28 3.86 2.77 6.96
N LEU A 29 4.13 2.57 8.24
CA LEU A 29 3.32 1.74 9.14
C LEU A 29 2.85 2.57 10.33
N PRO A 30 1.57 2.49 10.74
CA PRO A 30 1.14 3.09 11.99
C PRO A 30 1.76 2.34 13.18
N ARG A 31 2.09 3.04 14.25
CA ARG A 31 2.65 2.43 15.47
C ARG A 31 1.69 1.51 16.16
N HIS A 32 0.40 1.85 16.10
CA HIS A 32 -0.66 1.10 16.74
C HIS A 32 -1.49 0.34 15.69
N ARG A 33 -2.04 -0.82 16.08
CA ARG A 33 -2.90 -1.65 15.23
C ARG A 33 -2.22 -2.16 13.95
N ALA A 34 -0.89 -2.22 13.93
CA ALA A 34 -0.15 -2.80 12.83
C ALA A 34 0.74 -3.92 13.34
N VAL A 35 0.99 -4.90 12.49
CA VAL A 35 2.02 -5.89 12.75
C VAL A 35 3.39 -5.23 12.61
N HIS A 36 4.28 -5.54 13.53
CA HIS A 36 5.66 -5.06 13.49
C HIS A 36 6.56 -6.11 12.85
N VAL A 37 7.78 -5.71 12.51
CA VAL A 37 8.78 -6.64 11.99
C VAL A 37 9.18 -7.62 13.08
N THR A 38 8.83 -8.88 12.87
CA THR A 38 9.11 -10.02 13.72
C THR A 38 9.92 -11.03 12.93
N PRO A 39 10.46 -12.11 13.54
CA PRO A 39 11.10 -13.18 12.79
C PRO A 39 10.19 -13.78 11.71
N THR A 40 8.90 -13.90 11.97
CA THR A 40 7.93 -14.40 10.99
C THR A 40 7.83 -13.45 9.78
N VAL A 41 7.76 -12.14 10.01
CA VAL A 41 7.76 -11.12 8.95
C VAL A 41 9.06 -11.18 8.16
N ALA A 42 10.20 -11.21 8.82
CA ALA A 42 11.52 -11.25 8.17
C ALA A 42 11.65 -12.48 7.27
N LYS A 43 11.18 -13.64 7.72
CA LYS A 43 11.19 -14.88 6.93
C LYS A 43 10.29 -14.75 5.69
N ALA A 44 9.08 -14.27 5.84
CA ALA A 44 8.14 -14.08 4.73
C ALA A 44 8.64 -13.04 3.73
N ALA A 45 9.37 -12.04 4.19
CA ALA A 45 9.94 -10.98 3.35
C ALA A 45 11.17 -11.44 2.55
N ALA A 46 11.75 -12.60 2.84
CA ALA A 46 12.91 -13.15 2.14
C ALA A 46 14.10 -12.17 2.07
N GLY A 47 14.37 -11.47 3.18
CA GLY A 47 15.46 -10.49 3.27
C GLY A 47 15.11 -9.07 2.87
N ALA A 48 13.90 -8.80 2.37
CA ALA A 48 13.48 -7.45 1.97
C ALA A 48 13.52 -6.43 3.11
N VAL A 49 13.35 -6.86 4.37
CA VAL A 49 13.47 -5.98 5.55
C VAL A 49 14.81 -5.27 5.63
N GLU A 50 15.87 -5.82 5.04
CA GLU A 50 17.20 -5.22 5.03
C GLU A 50 17.34 -4.12 3.95
N HIS A 51 16.42 -4.07 3.01
CA HIS A 51 16.53 -3.21 1.83
C HIS A 51 15.43 -2.15 1.73
N VAL A 52 14.24 -2.42 2.29
CA VAL A 52 13.12 -1.50 2.22
C VAL A 52 13.07 -0.64 3.48
N PRO A 53 13.30 0.68 3.37
CA PRO A 53 13.12 1.57 4.51
C PRO A 53 11.69 1.53 5.01
N MET A 54 11.53 1.49 6.34
CA MET A 54 10.23 1.53 6.98
C MET A 54 10.14 2.71 7.94
N ALA A 55 9.02 3.41 7.92
CA ALA A 55 8.75 4.51 8.82
C ALA A 55 7.54 4.17 9.70
N LEU A 56 7.73 4.24 11.01
CA LEU A 56 6.63 4.12 11.97
C LEU A 56 6.07 5.51 12.27
N VAL A 57 4.77 5.68 12.13
CA VAL A 57 4.10 6.97 12.35
C VAL A 57 3.05 6.85 13.46
N GLY A 58 2.82 7.94 14.17
CA GLY A 58 1.82 7.97 15.24
C GLY A 58 0.38 7.84 14.73
N GLY A 59 0.09 8.50 13.60
CA GLY A 59 -1.22 8.43 12.95
C GLY A 59 -1.05 8.46 11.43
N LEU A 60 -1.62 7.49 10.73
CA LEU A 60 -1.52 7.41 9.28
C LEU A 60 -2.21 8.59 8.57
N PRO A 61 -3.43 9.03 8.96
CA PRO A 61 -4.07 10.18 8.33
C PRO A 61 -3.21 11.45 8.31
N THR A 62 -2.55 11.76 9.42
CA THR A 62 -1.64 12.91 9.53
C THR A 62 -0.43 12.75 8.62
N ALA A 63 0.17 11.56 8.57
CA ALA A 63 1.30 11.27 7.69
C ALA A 63 0.92 11.45 6.21
N LEU A 64 -0.26 10.97 5.81
CA LEU A 64 -0.77 11.12 4.44
C LEU A 64 -1.01 12.59 4.09
N ALA A 65 -1.55 13.39 5.00
CA ALA A 65 -1.74 14.82 4.80
C ALA A 65 -0.39 15.53 4.54
N ARG A 66 0.64 15.16 5.29
CA ARG A 66 2.00 15.72 5.10
C ARG A 66 2.61 15.32 3.76
N MET A 67 2.37 14.09 3.31
CA MET A 67 2.81 13.65 1.99
C MET A 67 2.17 14.45 0.87
N LYS A 68 0.87 14.73 0.98
CA LYS A 68 0.15 15.58 0.01
C LYS A 68 0.72 16.99 -0.04
N GLU A 69 1.02 17.59 1.11
CA GLU A 69 1.68 18.90 1.19
C GLU A 69 3.06 18.90 0.51
N ALA A 70 3.76 17.76 0.54
CA ALA A 70 5.05 17.58 -0.11
C ALA A 70 4.93 17.26 -1.61
N GLY A 71 3.72 17.24 -2.17
CA GLY A 71 3.49 17.00 -3.59
C GLY A 71 3.40 15.54 -3.99
N ILE A 72 3.19 14.64 -3.02
CA ILE A 72 3.02 13.20 -3.28
C ILE A 72 1.52 12.90 -3.45
N TRP A 73 1.17 12.24 -4.54
CA TRP A 73 -0.19 11.73 -4.75
C TRP A 73 -0.49 10.58 -3.80
N VAL A 74 -1.58 10.68 -3.06
CA VAL A 74 -2.03 9.62 -2.15
C VAL A 74 -3.16 8.85 -2.82
N VAL A 75 -2.91 7.60 -3.16
CA VAL A 75 -3.84 6.73 -3.89
C VAL A 75 -4.20 5.53 -3.02
N GLY A 76 -5.45 5.49 -2.58
CA GLY A 76 -5.97 4.38 -1.79
C GLY A 76 -6.52 3.26 -2.66
N LEU A 77 -6.34 2.03 -2.23
CA LEU A 77 -6.94 0.86 -2.86
C LEU A 77 -8.17 0.41 -2.06
N ASP A 78 -9.30 0.30 -2.75
CA ASP A 78 -10.56 -0.14 -2.16
C ASP A 78 -11.36 -0.89 -3.23
N ASP A 79 -11.93 -2.02 -2.89
CA ASP A 79 -12.65 -2.88 -3.83
C ASP A 79 -13.98 -2.27 -4.33
N GLU A 80 -14.50 -1.28 -3.62
CA GLU A 80 -15.74 -0.57 -3.99
C GLU A 80 -15.53 0.66 -4.87
N ALA A 81 -14.26 1.00 -5.19
CA ALA A 81 -13.97 2.17 -6.00
C ALA A 81 -14.36 1.96 -7.46
N ASP A 82 -14.90 3.01 -8.08
CA ASP A 82 -15.30 2.97 -9.50
C ASP A 82 -14.12 3.07 -10.45
N ARG A 83 -13.07 3.80 -10.05
CA ARG A 83 -11.88 4.00 -10.88
C ARG A 83 -10.95 2.79 -10.78
N SER A 84 -10.49 2.30 -11.91
CA SER A 84 -9.52 1.20 -11.96
C SER A 84 -8.12 1.66 -11.59
N LEU A 85 -7.39 0.81 -10.86
CA LEU A 85 -5.94 0.96 -10.65
C LEU A 85 -5.20 1.15 -11.97
N PHE A 86 -5.64 0.49 -13.04
CA PHE A 86 -4.96 0.53 -14.33
C PHE A 86 -5.21 1.82 -15.13
N ASP A 87 -6.01 2.73 -14.59
CA ASP A 87 -6.31 4.03 -15.19
C ASP A 87 -5.56 5.19 -14.50
N LEU A 88 -4.47 4.92 -13.79
CA LEU A 88 -3.65 5.96 -13.14
C LEU A 88 -2.98 6.89 -14.16
N GLY A 89 -2.61 6.36 -15.33
CA GLY A 89 -2.03 7.16 -16.38
C GLY A 89 -0.73 7.87 -15.95
N ASP A 90 -0.59 9.12 -16.36
CA ASP A 90 0.62 9.93 -16.10
C ASP A 90 0.87 10.20 -14.61
N LEU A 91 -0.17 10.14 -13.78
CA LEU A 91 -0.03 10.28 -12.34
C LEU A 91 0.96 9.26 -11.77
N ALA A 92 1.01 8.06 -12.34
CA ALA A 92 1.91 7.01 -11.90
C ALA A 92 3.40 7.35 -12.07
N ALA A 93 3.73 8.31 -12.95
CA ALA A 93 5.10 8.77 -13.16
C ALA A 93 5.58 9.76 -12.08
N ASP A 94 4.66 10.38 -11.38
CA ASP A 94 4.94 11.33 -10.30
C ASP A 94 5.23 10.59 -8.98
N GLY A 95 5.51 11.36 -7.91
CA GLY A 95 5.57 10.81 -6.56
C GLY A 95 4.22 10.27 -6.12
N VAL A 96 4.14 8.98 -5.81
CA VAL A 96 2.90 8.30 -5.45
C VAL A 96 3.08 7.52 -4.15
N CYS A 97 2.14 7.69 -3.23
CA CYS A 97 1.97 6.82 -2.07
C CYS A 97 0.72 5.97 -2.28
N LEU A 98 0.92 4.69 -2.48
CA LEU A 98 -0.17 3.71 -2.51
C LEU A 98 -0.56 3.35 -1.08
N VAL A 99 -1.85 3.35 -0.77
CA VAL A 99 -2.37 3.03 0.56
C VAL A 99 -3.23 1.78 0.48
N LEU A 100 -2.84 0.76 1.24
CA LEU A 100 -3.58 -0.50 1.33
C LEU A 100 -4.23 -0.63 2.70
N GLY A 101 -5.48 -1.08 2.70
CA GLY A 101 -6.26 -1.31 3.91
C GLY A 101 -6.22 -2.76 4.38
N ALA A 102 -6.85 -3.01 5.52
CA ALA A 102 -7.01 -4.33 6.07
C ALA A 102 -7.92 -5.20 5.19
N GLU A 103 -7.71 -6.50 5.24
CA GLU A 103 -8.61 -7.47 4.62
C GLU A 103 -10.00 -7.36 5.25
N GLY A 104 -11.03 -7.35 4.40
CA GLY A 104 -12.42 -7.23 4.81
C GLY A 104 -12.85 -5.81 5.14
N ALA A 105 -12.14 -5.12 6.02
CA ALA A 105 -12.49 -3.77 6.46
C ALA A 105 -12.08 -2.68 5.46
N GLY A 106 -11.05 -2.93 4.64
CA GLY A 106 -10.53 -1.95 3.71
C GLY A 106 -9.83 -0.78 4.40
N LEU A 107 -9.89 0.40 3.78
CA LEU A 107 -9.33 1.62 4.33
C LEU A 107 -10.21 2.16 5.45
N SER A 108 -9.61 2.63 6.55
CA SER A 108 -10.35 3.36 7.57
C SER A 108 -10.90 4.67 6.98
N ARG A 109 -11.97 5.19 7.60
CA ARG A 109 -12.64 6.41 7.12
C ARG A 109 -11.68 7.59 7.01
N LEU A 110 -10.88 7.84 8.04
CA LEU A 110 -9.96 8.98 8.07
C LEU A 110 -8.84 8.84 7.03
N VAL A 111 -8.32 7.63 6.84
CA VAL A 111 -7.33 7.36 5.80
C VAL A 111 -7.94 7.58 4.41
N ARG A 112 -9.16 7.08 4.19
CA ARG A 112 -9.87 7.26 2.92
C ARG A 112 -10.08 8.75 2.60
N GLU A 113 -10.44 9.56 3.59
CA GLU A 113 -10.61 11.01 3.42
C GLU A 113 -9.31 11.73 3.04
N ARG A 114 -8.16 11.18 3.38
CA ARG A 114 -6.85 11.76 3.04
C ARG A 114 -6.33 11.34 1.68
N CYS A 115 -6.95 10.37 1.02
CA CYS A 115 -6.55 9.97 -0.32
C CYS A 115 -6.98 11.01 -1.36
N ASP A 116 -6.12 11.28 -2.33
CA ASP A 116 -6.47 12.09 -3.51
C ASP A 116 -7.38 11.30 -4.44
N LEU A 117 -7.09 10.01 -4.56
CA LEU A 117 -7.83 9.07 -5.41
C LEU A 117 -8.06 7.77 -4.66
N ILE A 118 -9.20 7.13 -4.95
CA ILE A 118 -9.47 5.76 -4.53
C ILE A 118 -9.63 4.95 -5.81
N VAL A 119 -8.90 3.85 -5.91
CA VAL A 119 -8.92 2.96 -7.08
C VAL A 119 -9.17 1.53 -6.65
N SER A 120 -9.69 0.72 -7.57
CA SER A 120 -9.90 -0.70 -7.37
C SER A 120 -9.12 -1.53 -8.37
N ILE A 121 -8.85 -2.77 -8.00
CA ILE A 121 -8.36 -3.78 -8.93
C ILE A 121 -9.60 -4.44 -9.54
N PRO A 122 -9.77 -4.41 -10.88
CA PRO A 122 -10.94 -5.02 -11.51
C PRO A 122 -11.03 -6.52 -11.21
N MET A 123 -12.15 -6.95 -10.63
CA MET A 123 -12.42 -8.35 -10.32
C MET A 123 -13.46 -8.89 -11.31
N ARG A 124 -13.16 -10.01 -11.93
CA ARG A 124 -14.02 -10.62 -12.97
C ARG A 124 -14.71 -11.91 -12.52
N GLY A 125 -14.35 -12.41 -11.34
CA GLY A 125 -14.93 -13.60 -10.75
C GLY A 125 -16.02 -13.29 -9.72
N ARG A 126 -16.19 -14.20 -8.78
CA ARG A 126 -17.16 -14.07 -7.70
C ARG A 126 -16.62 -13.36 -6.46
N LEU A 127 -15.31 -13.39 -6.24
CA LEU A 127 -14.72 -12.72 -5.11
C LEU A 127 -14.58 -11.22 -5.39
N SER A 128 -14.75 -10.40 -4.36
CA SER A 128 -14.72 -8.94 -4.48
C SER A 128 -13.32 -8.34 -4.32
N SER A 129 -12.38 -9.09 -3.73
CA SER A 129 -11.04 -8.58 -3.44
C SER A 129 -9.98 -9.66 -3.52
N LEU A 130 -8.72 -9.24 -3.66
CA LEU A 130 -7.55 -10.08 -3.59
C LEU A 130 -6.96 -10.05 -2.17
N ASN A 131 -6.13 -11.03 -1.86
CA ASN A 131 -5.24 -10.97 -0.70
C ASN A 131 -4.43 -9.66 -0.76
N VAL A 132 -4.18 -9.03 0.39
CA VAL A 132 -3.54 -7.72 0.46
C VAL A 132 -2.13 -7.71 -0.15
N SER A 133 -1.35 -8.77 -0.01
CA SER A 133 -0.02 -8.84 -0.62
C SER A 133 -0.09 -8.98 -2.14
N ALA A 134 -1.08 -9.70 -2.67
CA ALA A 134 -1.33 -9.79 -4.10
C ALA A 134 -1.78 -8.42 -4.66
N ALA A 135 -2.67 -7.74 -3.97
CA ALA A 135 -3.08 -6.39 -4.32
C ALA A 135 -1.89 -5.42 -4.32
N ALA A 136 -1.03 -5.52 -3.31
CA ALA A 136 0.19 -4.73 -3.22
C ALA A 136 1.10 -4.94 -4.43
N ALA A 137 1.32 -6.20 -4.83
CA ALA A 137 2.15 -6.54 -5.99
C ALA A 137 1.63 -5.88 -7.26
N LEU A 138 0.33 -6.01 -7.53
CA LEU A 138 -0.28 -5.39 -8.69
C LEU A 138 -0.13 -3.87 -8.67
N ALA A 139 -0.41 -3.25 -7.53
CA ALA A 139 -0.38 -1.80 -7.39
C ALA A 139 1.02 -1.21 -7.57
N VAL A 140 2.03 -1.80 -6.92
CA VAL A 140 3.41 -1.30 -7.04
C VAL A 140 3.96 -1.49 -8.45
N TYR A 141 3.66 -2.61 -9.10
CA TYR A 141 4.12 -2.85 -10.46
C TYR A 141 3.34 -2.04 -11.50
N GLU A 142 2.10 -1.70 -11.25
CA GLU A 142 1.40 -0.74 -12.11
C GLU A 142 2.10 0.62 -12.10
N VAL A 143 2.50 1.12 -10.95
CA VAL A 143 3.29 2.35 -10.85
C VAL A 143 4.67 2.18 -11.51
N THR A 144 5.34 1.08 -11.22
CA THR A 144 6.70 0.81 -11.72
C THR A 144 6.76 0.77 -13.23
N ARG A 145 5.78 0.13 -13.89
CA ARG A 145 5.79 0.04 -15.36
C ARG A 145 5.70 1.39 -16.06
N HIS A 146 5.16 2.42 -15.41
CA HIS A 146 5.12 3.79 -15.95
C HIS A 146 6.44 4.53 -15.78
N ARG A 147 7.39 3.98 -15.06
CA ARG A 147 8.69 4.61 -14.75
C ARG A 147 9.87 3.95 -15.46
N VAL A 148 9.60 2.94 -16.23
CA VAL A 148 10.62 2.19 -16.98
C VAL A 148 10.89 2.83 -18.33
#